data_7f246d6fff5a579167bf238d73579856
#
_entry.id   7f246d6fff5a579167bf238d73579856
#
_cell.length_a   1.000
_cell.length_b   1.000
_cell.length_c   1.000
_cell.angle_alpha   90.00
_cell.angle_beta   90.00
_cell.angle_gamma   90.00
#
_symmetry.space_group_name_H-M   'P 1'
#
loop_
_entity.id
_entity.type
_entity.pdbx_description
1 polymer ?
#
loop_
_entity_poly.entity_id
_entity_poly.type
_entity_poly.pdbx_seq_one_letter_code
_entity_poly.pdbx_strand_id
1 'polypeptide(L)'
;DNGQLAAGMRADQSISSEALAGKLRQAVDIIRKDPAVDTVVGFSGGSRAGGGFMFVNLKPLKQRTDSTPAVIARLRPELNQITGLRVFLNPVQDLRMGGRSSNSTYQYTLKADNMADLKTWAAKLADRLKEETLLQDVDTDLAENGVETYVEVDRDTASRLGVSPTAINSALYNAFGQRSVATIYG
;
A
#
# COMPACT_ATOMS: atom_id res chain seq x y z
N ASP A 1 -8.23 -23.99 -3.73
CA ASP A 1 -8.95 -22.92 -3.05
C ASP A 1 -8.82 -23.13 -1.53
N ASN A 2 -7.88 -22.42 -0.91
CA ASN A 2 -7.63 -22.48 0.54
C ASN A 2 -8.53 -21.51 1.35
N GLY A 3 -9.40 -20.77 0.69
CA GLY A 3 -10.32 -19.81 1.33
C GLY A 3 -9.63 -18.61 1.96
N GLN A 4 -8.41 -18.30 1.56
CA GLN A 4 -7.66 -17.16 2.08
C GLN A 4 -7.40 -16.12 1.00
N LEU A 5 -7.65 -14.86 1.33
CA LEU A 5 -7.37 -13.70 0.49
C LEU A 5 -6.39 -12.76 1.20
N ALA A 6 -5.50 -12.22 0.43
CA ALA A 6 -4.70 -11.07 0.83
C ALA A 6 -5.16 -9.84 0.03
N ALA A 7 -5.35 -8.74 0.71
CA ALA A 7 -5.71 -7.48 0.08
C ALA A 7 -4.66 -6.43 0.37
N GLY A 8 -4.01 -5.92 -0.67
CA GLY A 8 -3.20 -4.71 -0.57
C GLY A 8 -4.07 -3.46 -0.68
N MET A 9 -3.72 -2.43 0.06
CA MET A 9 -4.39 -1.13 -0.04
C MET A 9 -3.41 -0.03 -0.45
N ARG A 10 -3.91 0.92 -1.22
CA ARG A 10 -3.14 2.09 -1.64
C ARG A 10 -4.04 3.32 -1.66
N ALA A 11 -3.65 4.32 -0.91
CA ALA A 11 -4.20 5.67 -0.94
C ALA A 11 -3.10 6.66 -1.37
N ASP A 12 -3.45 7.94 -1.46
CA ASP A 12 -2.49 9.00 -1.71
C ASP A 12 -1.41 9.01 -0.61
N GLN A 13 -0.16 9.29 -0.98
CA GLN A 13 0.96 9.29 -0.05
C GLN A 13 0.88 10.44 0.97
N SER A 14 0.16 11.51 0.64
CA SER A 14 -0.08 12.66 1.53
C SER A 14 -1.25 12.44 2.50
N ILE A 15 -1.95 11.31 2.42
CA ILE A 15 -3.09 11.02 3.30
C ILE A 15 -2.65 10.96 4.77
N SER A 16 -3.44 11.56 5.65
CA SER A 16 -3.19 11.42 7.09
C SER A 16 -3.46 9.99 7.57
N SER A 17 -2.76 9.60 8.64
CA SER A 17 -2.94 8.27 9.25
C SER A 17 -4.39 8.03 9.70
N GLU A 18 -5.07 9.07 10.18
CA GLU A 18 -6.46 8.99 10.60
C GLU A 18 -7.41 8.77 9.42
N ALA A 19 -7.21 9.52 8.32
CA ALA A 19 -8.00 9.36 7.10
C ALA A 19 -7.77 7.97 6.47
N LEU A 20 -6.53 7.48 6.46
CA LEU A 20 -6.21 6.14 5.99
C LEU A 20 -6.89 5.06 6.83
N ALA A 21 -6.86 5.20 8.17
CA ALA A 21 -7.55 4.28 9.07
C ALA A 21 -9.08 4.31 8.87
N GLY A 22 -9.65 5.48 8.55
CA GLY A 22 -11.06 5.62 8.19
C GLY A 22 -11.41 4.85 6.91
N LYS A 23 -10.58 4.97 5.87
CA LYS A 23 -10.76 4.22 4.62
C LYS A 23 -10.58 2.72 4.80
N LEU A 24 -9.61 2.30 5.63
CA LEU A 24 -9.43 0.89 5.98
C LEU A 24 -10.69 0.32 6.63
N ARG A 25 -11.26 1.04 7.59
CA ARG A 25 -12.52 0.61 8.23
C ARG A 25 -13.65 0.45 7.24
N GLN A 26 -13.81 1.38 6.29
CA GLN A 26 -14.80 1.25 5.21
C GLN A 26 -14.58 -0.02 4.37
N ALA A 27 -13.34 -0.31 4.00
CA ALA A 27 -13.01 -1.52 3.24
C ALA A 27 -13.30 -2.79 4.05
N VAL A 28 -12.92 -2.82 5.33
CA VAL A 28 -13.21 -3.94 6.24
C VAL A 28 -14.72 -4.15 6.39
N ASP A 29 -15.51 -3.09 6.54
CA ASP A 29 -16.95 -3.17 6.67
C ASP A 29 -17.64 -3.71 5.42
N ILE A 30 -17.16 -3.34 4.23
CA ILE A 30 -17.64 -3.89 2.96
C ILE A 30 -17.35 -5.39 2.90
N ILE A 31 -16.10 -5.79 3.13
CA ILE A 31 -15.68 -7.19 3.06
C ILE A 31 -16.43 -8.04 4.08
N ARG A 32 -16.59 -7.55 5.30
CA ARG A 32 -17.27 -8.26 6.39
C ARG A 32 -18.74 -8.54 6.12
N LYS A 33 -19.40 -7.74 5.31
CA LYS A 33 -20.82 -7.94 4.94
C LYS A 33 -21.02 -9.09 3.94
N ASP A 34 -19.98 -9.52 3.26
CA ASP A 34 -20.09 -10.61 2.31
C ASP A 34 -20.37 -11.94 3.02
N PRO A 35 -21.40 -12.69 2.62
CA PRO A 35 -21.81 -13.91 3.31
C PRO A 35 -20.77 -15.03 3.28
N ALA A 36 -19.84 -15.01 2.32
CA ALA A 36 -18.77 -15.99 2.21
C ALA A 36 -17.58 -15.68 3.13
N VAL A 37 -17.51 -14.49 3.72
CA VAL A 37 -16.42 -14.08 4.61
C VAL A 37 -16.68 -14.58 6.02
N ASP A 38 -15.65 -15.15 6.62
CA ASP A 38 -15.61 -15.56 8.02
C ASP A 38 -14.95 -14.48 8.89
N THR A 39 -13.69 -14.14 8.55
CA THR A 39 -12.94 -13.13 9.31
C THR A 39 -12.18 -12.19 8.37
N VAL A 40 -12.03 -10.94 8.80
CA VAL A 40 -11.18 -9.96 8.13
C VAL A 40 -10.40 -9.16 9.16
N VAL A 41 -9.09 -9.05 8.93
CA VAL A 41 -8.16 -8.26 9.75
C VAL A 41 -7.41 -7.30 8.84
N GLY A 42 -7.41 -6.02 9.18
CA GLY A 42 -6.76 -4.98 8.39
C GLY A 42 -5.73 -4.19 9.19
N PHE A 43 -4.66 -3.80 8.51
CA PHE A 43 -3.57 -3.01 9.06
C PHE A 43 -3.32 -1.81 8.15
N SER A 44 -3.28 -0.62 8.73
CA SER A 44 -2.83 0.60 8.04
C SER A 44 -1.37 0.85 8.31
N GLY A 45 -0.65 1.37 7.31
CA GLY A 45 0.78 1.62 7.39
C GLY A 45 1.61 0.53 6.71
N GLY A 46 2.88 0.47 7.02
CA GLY A 46 3.87 -0.40 6.39
C GLY A 46 5.03 0.42 5.81
N SER A 47 5.77 -0.18 4.88
CA SER A 47 6.95 0.45 4.26
C SER A 47 6.63 1.60 3.30
N ARG A 48 5.36 1.82 2.97
CA ARG A 48 4.92 2.88 2.04
C ARG A 48 3.85 3.75 2.70
N ALA A 49 4.02 5.07 2.61
CA ALA A 49 3.01 6.02 3.04
C ALA A 49 1.69 5.80 2.24
N GLY A 50 0.54 5.94 2.89
CA GLY A 50 -0.76 5.66 2.29
C GLY A 50 -1.04 4.19 2.01
N GLY A 51 -0.19 3.28 2.46
CA GLY A 51 -0.34 1.85 2.30
C GLY A 51 -1.05 1.16 3.45
N GLY A 52 -1.46 -0.08 3.19
CA GLY A 52 -2.00 -0.98 4.17
C GLY A 52 -2.32 -2.33 3.55
N PHE A 53 -2.73 -3.27 4.36
CA PHE A 53 -3.12 -4.58 3.87
C PHE A 53 -4.15 -5.23 4.79
N MET A 54 -4.87 -6.18 4.23
CA MET A 54 -5.86 -6.97 4.95
C MET A 54 -5.67 -8.45 4.65
N PHE A 55 -5.97 -9.28 5.64
CA PHE A 55 -6.15 -10.71 5.48
C PHE A 55 -7.62 -11.04 5.64
N VAL A 56 -8.14 -11.82 4.72
CA VAL A 56 -9.54 -12.24 4.71
C VAL A 56 -9.58 -13.75 4.67
N ASN A 57 -10.25 -14.35 5.62
CA ASN A 57 -10.56 -15.77 5.61
C ASN A 57 -12.01 -15.94 5.19
N LEU A 58 -12.22 -16.79 4.19
CA LEU A 58 -13.55 -17.20 3.77
C LEU A 58 -14.00 -18.39 4.60
N LYS A 59 -15.29 -18.55 4.72
CA LYS A 59 -15.89 -19.76 5.30
C LYS A 59 -15.41 -21.02 4.59
N PRO A 60 -15.35 -22.17 5.27
CA PRO A 60 -15.02 -23.42 4.62
C PRO A 60 -15.88 -23.70 3.39
N LEU A 61 -15.33 -24.37 2.38
CA LEU A 61 -16.05 -24.70 1.12
C LEU A 61 -17.40 -25.40 1.34
N LYS A 62 -17.54 -26.14 2.44
CA LYS A 62 -18.82 -26.79 2.81
C LYS A 62 -19.90 -25.81 3.26
N GLN A 63 -19.53 -24.59 3.66
CA GLN A 63 -20.42 -23.56 4.19
C GLN A 63 -20.59 -22.37 3.24
N ARG A 64 -19.96 -22.37 2.08
CA ARG A 64 -20.09 -21.39 1.03
C ARG A 64 -20.31 -22.04 -0.32
N THR A 65 -21.10 -21.41 -1.17
CA THR A 65 -21.36 -21.87 -2.55
C THR A 65 -20.36 -21.28 -3.54
N ASP A 66 -19.75 -20.15 -3.18
CA ASP A 66 -18.94 -19.36 -4.09
C ASP A 66 -17.46 -19.73 -3.99
N SER A 67 -16.80 -19.80 -5.14
CA SER A 67 -15.34 -19.94 -5.18
C SER A 67 -14.64 -18.63 -4.78
N THR A 68 -13.38 -18.72 -4.37
CA THR A 68 -12.57 -17.53 -4.03
C THR A 68 -12.56 -16.49 -5.17
N PRO A 69 -12.36 -16.85 -6.46
CA PRO A 69 -12.47 -15.88 -7.56
C PRO A 69 -13.84 -15.21 -7.68
N ALA A 70 -14.93 -15.94 -7.42
CA ALA A 70 -16.29 -15.37 -7.48
C ALA A 70 -16.51 -14.34 -6.37
N VAL A 71 -16.02 -14.59 -5.15
CA VAL A 71 -16.06 -13.64 -4.04
C VAL A 71 -15.25 -12.38 -4.38
N ILE A 72 -14.04 -12.54 -4.94
CA ILE A 72 -13.21 -11.39 -5.38
C ILE A 72 -13.95 -10.55 -6.43
N ALA A 73 -14.55 -11.20 -7.44
CA ALA A 73 -15.28 -10.52 -8.51
C ALA A 73 -16.46 -9.69 -7.97
N ARG A 74 -17.14 -10.17 -6.94
CA ARG A 74 -18.26 -9.49 -6.28
C ARG A 74 -17.79 -8.33 -5.39
N LEU A 75 -16.73 -8.50 -4.62
CA LEU A 75 -16.22 -7.47 -3.70
C LEU A 75 -15.52 -6.32 -4.43
N ARG A 76 -14.91 -6.58 -5.59
CA ARG A 76 -14.13 -5.58 -6.33
C ARG A 76 -14.93 -4.31 -6.68
N PRO A 77 -16.13 -4.36 -7.28
CA PRO A 77 -16.89 -3.15 -7.60
C PRO A 77 -17.29 -2.35 -6.36
N GLU A 78 -17.59 -3.01 -5.24
CA GLU A 78 -17.94 -2.33 -4.00
C GLU A 78 -16.75 -1.62 -3.37
N LEU A 79 -15.58 -2.27 -3.36
CA LEU A 79 -14.35 -1.67 -2.85
C LEU A 79 -13.86 -0.51 -3.72
N ASN A 80 -14.10 -0.56 -5.03
CA ASN A 80 -13.75 0.53 -5.95
C ASN A 80 -14.60 1.80 -5.74
N GLN A 81 -15.70 1.73 -5.00
CA GLN A 81 -16.51 2.90 -4.63
C GLN A 81 -15.86 3.73 -3.52
N ILE A 82 -14.85 3.21 -2.82
CA ILE A 82 -14.14 3.96 -1.79
C ILE A 82 -13.25 5.00 -2.46
N THR A 83 -13.70 6.25 -2.47
CA THR A 83 -12.96 7.36 -3.09
C THR A 83 -11.58 7.52 -2.47
N GLY A 84 -10.54 7.60 -3.32
CA GLY A 84 -9.16 7.81 -2.90
C GLY A 84 -8.50 6.59 -2.21
N LEU A 85 -9.10 5.40 -2.34
CA LEU A 85 -8.50 4.14 -1.95
C LEU A 85 -8.57 3.15 -3.11
N ARG A 86 -7.47 2.45 -3.37
CA ARG A 86 -7.43 1.29 -4.25
C ARG A 86 -7.17 0.04 -3.42
N VAL A 87 -7.96 -0.98 -3.63
CA VAL A 87 -7.85 -2.26 -2.93
C VAL A 87 -7.61 -3.36 -3.96
N PHE A 88 -6.57 -4.14 -3.76
CA PHE A 88 -6.15 -5.24 -4.63
C PHE A 88 -6.38 -6.55 -3.90
N LEU A 89 -7.42 -7.28 -4.28
CA LEU A 89 -7.75 -8.59 -3.70
C LEU A 89 -7.08 -9.71 -4.50
N ASN A 90 -6.26 -10.50 -3.83
CA ASN A 90 -5.60 -11.66 -4.41
C ASN A 90 -5.81 -12.91 -3.56
N PRO A 91 -6.07 -14.08 -4.16
CA PRO A 91 -6.06 -15.33 -3.42
C PRO A 91 -4.65 -15.58 -2.87
N VAL A 92 -4.56 -16.03 -1.63
CA VAL A 92 -3.28 -16.44 -1.05
C VAL A 92 -2.84 -17.73 -1.74
N GLN A 93 -1.67 -17.68 -2.35
CA GLN A 93 -1.05 -18.86 -2.98
C GLN A 93 -0.08 -19.52 -1.99
N ASP A 94 -0.16 -20.83 -1.86
CA ASP A 94 0.72 -21.61 -0.99
C ASP A 94 2.19 -21.59 -1.44
N LEU A 95 2.42 -21.33 -2.73
CA LEU A 95 3.74 -21.22 -3.34
C LEU A 95 3.89 -19.89 -4.07
N ARG A 96 4.80 -19.05 -3.59
CA ARG A 96 5.28 -17.86 -4.32
C ARG A 96 6.63 -18.19 -4.93
N MET A 97 6.69 -18.33 -6.24
CA MET A 97 7.94 -18.56 -6.97
C MET A 97 8.51 -17.21 -7.44
N GLY A 98 9.49 -16.70 -6.72
CA GLY A 98 10.30 -15.54 -7.12
C GLY A 98 9.55 -14.20 -7.11
N GLY A 99 10.31 -13.12 -7.38
CA GLY A 99 9.78 -11.77 -7.55
C GLY A 99 9.81 -10.89 -6.30
N ARG A 100 9.64 -9.58 -6.52
CA ARG A 100 9.47 -8.59 -5.45
C ARG A 100 8.09 -8.73 -4.82
N SER A 101 7.97 -8.38 -3.55
CA SER A 101 6.66 -8.27 -2.91
C SER A 101 5.81 -7.23 -3.65
N SER A 102 4.68 -7.65 -4.19
CA SER A 102 3.76 -6.82 -4.97
C SER A 102 2.31 -7.20 -4.66
N ASN A 103 1.42 -6.25 -4.88
CA ASN A 103 -0.02 -6.47 -4.79
C ASN A 103 -0.60 -7.18 -6.04
N SER A 104 0.22 -7.39 -7.07
CA SER A 104 -0.19 -7.97 -8.35
C SER A 104 0.37 -9.37 -8.54
N THR A 105 -0.41 -10.24 -9.18
CA THR A 105 -0.02 -11.62 -9.54
C THR A 105 1.10 -11.62 -10.59
N TYR A 106 1.04 -10.70 -11.55
CA TYR A 106 2.03 -10.55 -12.60
C TYR A 106 2.80 -9.25 -12.41
N GLN A 107 4.10 -9.29 -12.65
CA GLN A 107 4.98 -8.15 -12.52
C GLN A 107 5.81 -7.97 -13.79
N TYR A 108 5.85 -6.75 -14.29
CA TYR A 108 6.72 -6.36 -15.37
C TYR A 108 7.68 -5.27 -14.89
N THR A 109 8.98 -5.48 -15.07
CA THR A 109 10.00 -4.51 -14.65
C THR A 109 10.48 -3.72 -15.86
N LEU A 110 10.22 -2.42 -15.85
CA LEU A 110 10.76 -1.49 -16.82
C LEU A 110 12.11 -0.95 -16.30
N LYS A 111 13.09 -0.87 -17.19
CA LYS A 111 14.41 -0.30 -16.89
C LYS A 111 14.73 0.78 -17.93
N ALA A 112 15.37 1.85 -17.51
CA ALA A 112 15.87 2.91 -18.36
C ALA A 112 17.16 3.48 -17.78
N ASP A 113 17.96 4.13 -18.62
CA ASP A 113 19.25 4.71 -18.23
C ASP A 113 19.08 6.01 -17.43
N ASN A 114 17.93 6.67 -17.57
CA ASN A 114 17.60 7.86 -16.80
C ASN A 114 16.18 7.82 -16.23
N MET A 115 15.96 8.58 -15.16
CA MET A 115 14.72 8.60 -14.42
C MET A 115 13.58 9.31 -15.18
N ALA A 116 13.88 10.32 -15.99
CA ALA A 116 12.86 11.07 -16.72
C ALA A 116 12.20 10.20 -17.79
N ASP A 117 13.01 9.46 -18.56
CA ASP A 117 12.52 8.49 -19.53
C ASP A 117 11.75 7.36 -18.86
N LEU A 118 12.28 6.83 -17.74
CA LEU A 118 11.62 5.79 -16.99
C LEU A 118 10.20 6.22 -16.55
N LYS A 119 10.06 7.41 -15.98
CA LYS A 119 8.77 7.96 -15.56
C LYS A 119 7.82 8.11 -16.74
N THR A 120 8.30 8.69 -17.84
CA THR A 120 7.49 8.94 -19.03
C THR A 120 6.97 7.64 -19.65
N TRP A 121 7.86 6.67 -19.85
CA TRP A 121 7.48 5.41 -20.47
C TRP A 121 6.69 4.49 -19.58
N ALA A 122 6.97 4.48 -18.26
CA ALA A 122 6.21 3.68 -17.31
C ALA A 122 4.75 4.18 -17.19
N ALA A 123 4.53 5.51 -17.18
CA ALA A 123 3.19 6.08 -17.19
C ALA A 123 2.43 5.69 -18.47
N LYS A 124 3.03 5.90 -19.64
CA LYS A 124 2.44 5.53 -20.94
C LYS A 124 2.11 4.03 -21.02
N LEU A 125 3.02 3.18 -20.56
CA LEU A 125 2.80 1.74 -20.54
C LEU A 125 1.65 1.37 -19.60
N ALA A 126 1.62 1.92 -18.39
CA ALA A 126 0.56 1.66 -17.43
C ALA A 126 -0.81 2.08 -17.98
N ASP A 127 -0.89 3.25 -18.63
CA ASP A 127 -2.15 3.73 -19.22
C ASP A 127 -2.59 2.84 -20.37
N ARG A 128 -1.66 2.43 -21.24
CA ARG A 128 -1.99 1.50 -22.33
C ARG A 128 -2.45 0.13 -21.84
N LEU A 129 -1.81 -0.40 -20.78
CA LEU A 129 -2.20 -1.67 -20.18
C LEU A 129 -3.58 -1.61 -19.50
N LYS A 130 -3.98 -0.46 -18.95
CA LYS A 130 -5.33 -0.27 -18.39
C LYS A 130 -6.45 -0.34 -19.43
N GLU A 131 -6.15 -0.04 -20.69
CA GLU A 131 -7.10 -0.14 -21.79
C GLU A 131 -7.35 -1.59 -22.24
N GLU A 132 -6.48 -2.52 -21.87
CA GLU A 132 -6.59 -3.92 -22.26
C GLU A 132 -7.63 -4.65 -21.40
N THR A 133 -8.67 -5.19 -22.04
CA THR A 133 -9.79 -5.85 -21.35
C THR A 133 -9.40 -7.15 -20.64
N LEU A 134 -8.29 -7.77 -21.04
CA LEU A 134 -7.78 -9.00 -20.43
C LEU A 134 -7.03 -8.74 -19.12
N LEU A 135 -6.64 -7.50 -18.86
CA LEU A 135 -5.89 -7.12 -17.67
C LEU A 135 -6.81 -6.42 -16.67
N GLN A 136 -6.67 -6.78 -15.41
CA GLN A 136 -7.39 -6.17 -14.31
C GLN A 136 -6.40 -5.68 -13.25
N ASP A 137 -6.76 -4.59 -12.56
CA ASP A 137 -5.98 -4.02 -11.47
C ASP A 137 -4.53 -3.64 -11.88
N VAL A 138 -4.36 -3.08 -13.07
CA VAL A 138 -3.07 -2.57 -13.53
C VAL A 138 -2.62 -1.43 -12.62
N ASP A 139 -1.44 -1.59 -12.03
CA ASP A 139 -0.83 -0.62 -11.12
C ASP A 139 0.65 -0.44 -11.42
N THR A 140 1.22 0.67 -10.97
CA THR A 140 2.64 1.00 -11.10
C THR A 140 3.20 1.39 -9.73
N ASP A 141 4.44 1.08 -9.47
CA ASP A 141 5.17 1.51 -8.27
C ASP A 141 5.80 2.91 -8.42
N LEU A 142 5.56 3.59 -9.54
CA LEU A 142 5.88 4.99 -9.71
C LEU A 142 5.09 5.82 -8.68
N ALA A 143 5.74 6.14 -7.57
CA ALA A 143 5.19 7.00 -6.54
C ALA A 143 5.33 8.47 -6.98
N GLU A 144 4.24 9.12 -7.40
CA GLU A 144 4.36 10.40 -8.11
C GLU A 144 3.90 11.62 -7.31
N ASN A 145 3.20 11.44 -6.19
CA ASN A 145 2.55 12.55 -5.50
C ASN A 145 2.96 12.71 -4.03
N GLY A 146 4.08 12.13 -3.64
CA GLY A 146 4.63 12.39 -2.31
C GLY A 146 5.09 13.83 -2.20
N VAL A 147 4.57 14.57 -1.22
CA VAL A 147 5.13 15.87 -0.85
C VAL A 147 6.45 15.60 -0.14
N GLU A 148 7.54 16.06 -0.74
CA GLU A 148 8.87 16.03 -0.12
C GLU A 148 9.12 17.36 0.55
N THR A 149 9.54 17.33 1.81
CA THR A 149 10.04 18.50 2.50
C THR A 149 11.55 18.54 2.37
N TYR A 150 12.06 19.50 1.63
CA TYR A 150 13.49 19.77 1.57
C TYR A 150 13.89 20.67 2.75
N VAL A 151 14.87 20.23 3.53
CA VAL A 151 15.41 21.00 4.64
C VAL A 151 16.80 21.50 4.27
N GLU A 152 16.93 22.80 4.09
CA GLU A 152 18.21 23.47 3.88
C GLU A 152 18.70 24.06 5.21
N VAL A 153 19.91 23.68 5.61
CA VAL A 153 20.50 24.16 6.86
C VAL A 153 21.45 25.31 6.55
N ASP A 154 21.13 26.53 7.08
CA ASP A 154 22.06 27.65 7.09
C ASP A 154 23.18 27.37 8.10
N ARG A 155 24.30 26.85 7.56
CA ARG A 155 25.45 26.42 8.37
C ARG A 155 26.18 27.58 9.06
N ASP A 156 26.17 28.75 8.43
CA ASP A 156 26.83 29.92 8.97
C ASP A 156 26.07 30.51 10.17
N THR A 157 24.76 30.56 10.06
CA THR A 157 23.90 30.96 11.17
C THR A 157 23.91 29.93 12.29
N ALA A 158 23.83 28.63 11.97
CA ALA A 158 23.89 27.56 12.96
C ALA A 158 25.22 27.63 13.75
N SER A 159 26.34 27.84 13.05
CA SER A 159 27.66 27.98 13.68
C SER A 159 27.73 29.20 14.63
N ARG A 160 27.22 30.33 14.19
CA ARG A 160 27.16 31.55 15.03
C ARG A 160 26.31 31.38 16.29
N LEU A 161 25.26 30.58 16.19
CA LEU A 161 24.37 30.26 17.32
C LEU A 161 24.89 29.09 18.18
N GLY A 162 26.03 28.51 17.84
CA GLY A 162 26.60 27.37 18.56
C GLY A 162 25.80 26.06 18.38
N VAL A 163 24.98 25.97 17.35
CA VAL A 163 24.16 24.77 17.04
C VAL A 163 24.98 23.83 16.16
N SER A 164 25.30 22.66 16.70
CA SER A 164 26.07 21.67 15.95
C SER A 164 25.21 20.92 14.91
N PRO A 165 25.82 20.44 13.81
CA PRO A 165 25.13 19.61 12.83
C PRO A 165 24.47 18.36 13.47
N THR A 166 25.12 17.78 14.48
CA THR A 166 24.57 16.63 15.20
C THR A 166 23.31 16.99 15.98
N ALA A 167 23.24 18.19 16.57
CA ALA A 167 22.03 18.66 17.26
C ALA A 167 20.87 18.86 16.29
N ILE A 168 21.13 19.43 15.10
CA ILE A 168 20.12 19.58 14.04
C ILE A 168 19.61 18.23 13.58
N ASN A 169 20.50 17.30 13.24
CA ASN A 169 20.14 15.95 12.81
C ASN A 169 19.33 15.21 13.89
N SER A 170 19.74 15.34 15.17
CA SER A 170 19.01 14.71 16.27
C SER A 170 17.61 15.30 16.45
N ALA A 171 17.45 16.62 16.31
CA ALA A 171 16.17 17.28 16.39
C ALA A 171 15.24 16.86 15.26
N LEU A 172 15.75 16.82 14.02
CA LEU A 172 14.99 16.35 12.84
C LEU A 172 14.59 14.86 12.98
N TYR A 173 15.53 14.03 13.45
CA TYR A 173 15.25 12.62 13.67
C TYR A 173 14.21 12.40 14.78
N ASN A 174 14.26 13.17 15.85
CA ASN A 174 13.29 13.09 16.94
C ASN A 174 11.90 13.60 16.51
N ALA A 175 11.83 14.60 15.63
CA ALA A 175 10.57 15.18 15.17
C ALA A 175 9.88 14.34 14.07
N PHE A 176 10.65 13.72 13.17
CA PHE A 176 10.14 13.09 11.96
C PHE A 176 10.53 11.61 11.80
N GLY A 177 11.51 11.14 12.58
CA GLY A 177 11.98 9.76 12.54
C GLY A 177 11.30 8.87 13.59
N GLN A 178 11.31 7.57 13.35
CA GLN A 178 10.92 6.58 14.35
C GLN A 178 12.13 6.24 15.21
N ARG A 179 12.09 6.62 16.49
CA ARG A 179 13.16 6.32 17.46
C ARG A 179 12.64 5.41 18.56
N SER A 180 13.34 4.31 18.80
CA SER A 180 13.15 3.51 20.00
C SER A 180 13.69 4.28 21.19
N VAL A 181 12.83 4.68 22.13
CA VAL A 181 13.19 5.51 23.29
C VAL A 181 13.59 4.65 24.48
N ALA A 182 12.99 3.46 24.60
CA ALA A 182 13.32 2.47 25.64
C ALA A 182 12.85 1.08 25.22
N THR A 183 13.54 0.05 25.68
CA THR A 183 13.10 -1.33 25.63
C THR A 183 12.75 -1.77 27.05
N ILE A 184 11.50 -2.15 27.27
CA ILE A 184 11.06 -2.68 28.57
C ILE A 184 11.08 -4.20 28.44
N TYR A 185 11.85 -4.83 29.32
CA TYR A 185 11.86 -6.29 29.47
C TYR A 185 10.84 -6.65 30.55
N GLY A 186 9.84 -7.44 30.16
CA GLY A 186 8.85 -8.00 31.08
C GLY A 186 9.27 -9.39 31.55
#